data_aa04e99e401c965e7b1602b6b9ce2e6f
#
_entry.id   aa04e99e401c965e7b1602b6b9ce2e6f
#
_cell.length_a   1.000
_cell.length_b   1.000
_cell.length_c   1.000
_cell.angle_alpha   90.00
_cell.angle_beta   90.00
_cell.angle_gamma   90.00
#
_symmetry.space_group_name_H-M   'P 1'
#
loop_
_entity.id
_entity.type
_entity.pdbx_description
1 polymer ?
#
loop_
_entity_poly.entity_id
_entity_poly.type
_entity_poly.pdbx_seq_one_letter_code
_entity_poly.pdbx_strand_id
1 'polypeptide(L)'
;MILVGYTAEFILWALSSSNPNLQQVTASSKEYGTQMRALFTVPSDKVIVGADLSGLELRCLAHYMKDPGYTEEILSGDIHTANQKAAGLSTRDESKRFIYAYLYGGGDDLIGKICGGGKKLGKKIKHQFLSNTPAL
;
A
#
# COMPACT_ATOMS: atom_id res chain seq x y z
N MET A 1 0.62 -27.54 -13.60
CA MET A 1 1.35 -26.26 -13.65
C MET A 1 0.31 -25.17 -13.79
N ILE A 2 0.12 -24.33 -12.78
CA ILE A 2 -0.79 -23.18 -12.88
C ILE A 2 0.01 -22.05 -13.53
N LEU A 3 -0.33 -21.71 -14.79
CA LEU A 3 0.21 -20.53 -15.44
C LEU A 3 -0.58 -19.33 -14.93
N VAL A 4 0.05 -18.52 -14.11
CA VAL A 4 -0.50 -17.23 -13.68
C VAL A 4 -0.02 -16.18 -14.67
N GLY A 5 -0.96 -15.52 -15.36
CA GLY A 5 -0.63 -14.38 -16.21
C GLY A 5 -0.33 -13.17 -15.32
N TYR A 6 0.85 -12.58 -15.48
CA TYR A 6 1.21 -11.31 -14.85
C TYR A 6 1.16 -10.21 -15.88
N THR A 7 0.44 -9.14 -15.56
CA THR A 7 0.48 -7.89 -16.32
C THR A 7 1.11 -6.81 -15.44
N ALA A 8 2.10 -6.11 -15.99
CA ALA A 8 2.68 -4.95 -15.34
C ALA A 8 1.83 -3.73 -15.72
N GLU A 9 1.10 -3.17 -14.79
CA GLU A 9 0.45 -1.88 -15.01
C GLU A 9 1.45 -0.75 -14.80
N PHE A 10 1.66 0.03 -15.82
CA PHE A 10 2.77 0.97 -15.98
C PHE A 10 2.78 2.16 -15.02
N ILE A 11 1.71 2.42 -14.28
CA ILE A 11 1.58 3.64 -13.46
C ILE A 11 2.19 3.50 -12.08
N LEU A 12 2.29 2.29 -11.51
CA LEU A 12 2.77 2.09 -10.13
C LEU A 12 3.66 0.88 -9.92
N TRP A 13 4.24 0.31 -10.96
CA TRP A 13 5.16 -0.84 -10.87
C TRP A 13 4.63 -2.05 -10.07
N ALA A 14 3.31 -2.14 -9.91
CA ALA A 14 2.68 -3.26 -9.24
C ALA A 14 2.43 -4.40 -10.22
N LEU A 15 2.86 -5.60 -9.86
CA LEU A 15 2.47 -6.81 -10.59
C LEU A 15 1.04 -7.16 -10.23
N SER A 16 0.21 -7.42 -11.22
CA SER A 16 -1.13 -7.98 -11.03
C SER A 16 -1.21 -9.40 -11.57
N SER A 17 -2.06 -10.21 -10.99
CA SER A 17 -2.31 -11.57 -11.45
C SER A 17 -3.79 -11.77 -11.76
N SER A 18 -4.07 -12.53 -12.83
CA SER A 18 -5.44 -12.84 -13.24
C SER A 18 -5.55 -14.29 -13.74
N ASN A 19 -6.75 -14.84 -13.61
CA ASN A 19 -7.09 -16.19 -14.08
C ASN A 19 -6.19 -17.34 -13.57
N PRO A 20 -6.09 -17.59 -12.26
CA PRO A 20 -6.75 -16.92 -11.13
C PRO A 20 -5.95 -15.73 -10.56
N ASN A 21 -6.64 -14.83 -9.85
CA ASN A 21 -5.97 -13.76 -9.11
C ASN A 21 -5.46 -14.29 -7.76
N LEU A 22 -4.21 -14.72 -7.73
CA LEU A 22 -3.58 -15.29 -6.53
C LEU A 22 -3.21 -14.24 -5.47
N GLN A 23 -3.18 -12.96 -5.83
CA GLN A 23 -2.89 -11.86 -4.89
C GLN A 23 -4.07 -11.61 -3.93
N GLN A 24 -5.26 -12.10 -4.26
CA GLN A 24 -6.45 -12.01 -3.41
C GLN A 24 -6.61 -13.17 -2.43
N VAL A 25 -5.66 -14.10 -2.38
CA VAL A 25 -5.69 -15.18 -1.37
C VAL A 25 -5.60 -14.55 0.02
N THR A 26 -6.58 -14.87 0.84
CA THR A 26 -6.77 -14.30 2.17
C THR A 26 -5.51 -14.38 3.03
N ALA A 27 -5.18 -13.29 3.73
CA ALA A 27 -4.04 -13.26 4.64
C ALA A 27 -4.19 -14.27 5.78
N SER A 28 -3.10 -14.87 6.24
CA SER A 28 -3.10 -15.89 7.31
C SER A 28 -3.73 -15.41 8.61
N SER A 29 -3.74 -14.09 8.86
CA SER A 29 -4.38 -13.47 10.03
C SER A 29 -5.91 -13.35 9.93
N LYS A 30 -6.51 -13.70 8.80
CA LYS A 30 -7.96 -13.66 8.56
C LYS A 30 -8.55 -15.06 8.66
N GLU A 31 -9.89 -15.10 8.83
CA GLU A 31 -10.64 -16.34 8.83
C GLU A 31 -10.31 -17.18 7.58
N TYR A 32 -10.07 -18.45 7.74
CA TYR A 32 -9.65 -19.41 6.71
C TYR A 32 -8.33 -19.07 5.97
N GLY A 33 -7.62 -17.99 6.35
CA GLY A 33 -6.41 -17.57 5.63
C GLY A 33 -5.30 -18.59 5.63
N THR A 34 -5.07 -19.25 6.77
CA THR A 34 -4.07 -20.32 6.89
C THR A 34 -4.43 -21.52 6.04
N GLN A 35 -5.69 -21.96 6.07
CA GLN A 35 -6.19 -23.08 5.28
C GLN A 35 -6.09 -22.81 3.78
N MET A 36 -6.51 -21.60 3.35
CA MET A 36 -6.42 -21.19 1.94
C MET A 36 -4.97 -21.19 1.44
N ARG A 37 -4.04 -20.71 2.25
CA ARG A 37 -2.62 -20.69 1.88
C ARG A 37 -2.00 -22.08 1.87
N ALA A 38 -2.42 -23.00 2.75
CA ALA A 38 -1.97 -24.37 2.79
C ALA A 38 -2.36 -25.20 1.55
N LEU A 39 -3.29 -24.72 0.72
CA LEU A 39 -3.62 -25.34 -0.57
C LEU A 39 -2.51 -25.16 -1.63
N PHE A 40 -1.62 -24.18 -1.44
CA PHE A 40 -0.50 -23.96 -2.34
C PHE A 40 0.69 -24.82 -1.89
N THR A 41 0.87 -25.93 -2.56
CA THR A 41 1.93 -26.91 -2.27
C THR A 41 2.83 -27.11 -3.49
N VAL A 42 4.01 -27.63 -3.25
CA VAL A 42 4.96 -28.03 -4.28
C VAL A 42 5.34 -29.50 -4.09
N PRO A 43 5.81 -30.20 -5.14
CA PRO A 43 6.40 -31.53 -5.02
C PRO A 43 7.49 -31.56 -3.94
N SER A 44 7.73 -32.74 -3.39
CA SER A 44 8.68 -32.95 -2.26
C SER A 44 10.12 -32.54 -2.56
N ASP A 45 10.49 -32.50 -3.84
CA ASP A 45 11.81 -32.07 -4.33
C ASP A 45 11.88 -30.57 -4.67
N LYS A 46 10.84 -29.81 -4.40
CA LYS A 46 10.74 -28.38 -4.69
C LYS A 46 10.50 -27.57 -3.41
N VAL A 47 10.82 -26.29 -3.49
CA VAL A 47 10.50 -25.30 -2.45
C VAL A 47 9.78 -24.12 -3.06
N ILE A 48 8.90 -23.49 -2.28
CA ILE A 48 8.31 -22.19 -2.66
C ILE A 48 9.29 -21.11 -2.25
N VAL A 49 9.65 -20.25 -3.19
CA VAL A 49 10.41 -19.03 -2.91
C VAL A 49 9.45 -17.84 -3.03
N GLY A 50 9.32 -17.09 -1.96
CA GLY A 50 8.54 -15.84 -1.93
C GLY A 50 9.46 -14.65 -1.70
N ALA A 51 9.18 -13.55 -2.39
CA ALA A 51 9.85 -12.26 -2.17
C ALA A 51 8.80 -11.15 -2.20
N ASP A 52 8.95 -10.19 -1.30
CA ASP A 52 8.11 -8.99 -1.24
C ASP A 52 8.98 -7.75 -1.07
N LEU A 53 8.63 -6.70 -1.80
CA LEU A 53 9.34 -5.42 -1.72
C LEU A 53 8.67 -4.53 -0.68
N SER A 54 9.29 -4.41 0.49
CA SER A 54 8.75 -3.62 1.59
C SER A 54 8.55 -2.16 1.19
N GLY A 55 7.29 -1.70 1.22
CA GLY A 55 6.93 -0.31 0.96
C GLY A 55 7.32 0.21 -0.43
N LEU A 56 7.21 -0.63 -1.45
CA LEU A 56 7.65 -0.32 -2.82
C LEU A 56 7.13 1.04 -3.30
N GLU A 57 5.83 1.29 -3.18
CA GLU A 57 5.19 2.51 -3.66
C GLU A 57 5.75 3.76 -2.96
N LEU A 58 5.95 3.68 -1.64
CA LEU A 58 6.48 4.79 -0.87
C LEU A 58 7.95 5.04 -1.17
N ARG A 59 8.74 4.00 -1.47
CA ARG A 59 10.12 4.13 -1.93
C ARG A 59 10.20 4.78 -3.30
N CYS A 60 9.33 4.41 -4.22
CA CYS A 60 9.19 5.06 -5.52
C CYS A 60 8.79 6.54 -5.34
N LEU A 61 7.82 6.82 -4.47
CA LEU A 61 7.42 8.19 -4.16
C LEU A 61 8.59 9.03 -3.66
N ALA A 62 9.34 8.54 -2.67
CA ALA A 62 10.53 9.22 -2.14
C ALA A 62 11.58 9.52 -3.22
N HIS A 63 11.77 8.59 -4.15
CA HIS A 63 12.67 8.78 -5.28
C HIS A 63 12.25 9.97 -6.16
N TYR A 64 10.95 10.12 -6.43
CA TYR A 64 10.44 11.24 -7.21
C TYR A 64 10.40 12.55 -6.43
N MET A 65 10.06 12.51 -5.14
CA MET A 65 10.05 13.69 -4.26
C MET A 65 11.44 14.29 -4.09
N LYS A 66 12.50 13.46 -4.09
CA LYS A 66 13.88 13.87 -3.81
C LYS A 66 14.02 14.60 -2.47
N ASP A 67 13.16 14.29 -1.51
CA ASP A 67 13.17 14.85 -0.16
C ASP A 67 14.02 13.96 0.76
N PRO A 68 15.15 14.47 1.30
CA PRO A 68 16.01 13.67 2.17
C PRO A 68 15.31 13.25 3.47
N GLY A 69 14.48 14.12 4.06
CA GLY A 69 13.75 13.81 5.29
C GLY A 69 12.71 12.69 5.07
N TYR A 70 11.93 12.75 4.00
CA TYR A 70 10.98 11.71 3.65
C TYR A 70 11.69 10.39 3.34
N THR A 71 12.84 10.46 2.67
CA THR A 71 13.67 9.28 2.36
C THR A 71 14.20 8.63 3.64
N GLU A 72 14.67 9.41 4.61
CA GLU A 72 15.17 8.91 5.89
C GLU A 72 14.07 8.21 6.69
N GLU A 73 12.86 8.76 6.72
CA GLU A 73 11.71 8.13 7.37
C GLU A 73 11.34 6.78 6.75
N ILE A 74 11.57 6.59 5.44
CA ILE A 74 11.34 5.29 4.78
C ILE A 74 12.46 4.29 5.09
N LEU A 75 13.70 4.74 5.20
CA LEU A 75 14.85 3.85 5.34
C LEU A 75 15.05 3.40 6.79
N SER A 76 14.90 4.30 7.75
CA SER A 76 15.26 4.09 9.14
C SER A 76 14.19 4.50 10.15
N GLY A 77 13.14 5.22 9.71
CA GLY A 77 12.03 5.66 10.56
C GLY A 77 10.75 4.84 10.41
N ASP A 78 9.62 5.49 10.68
CA ASP A 78 8.28 4.97 10.43
C ASP A 78 7.49 5.93 9.55
N ILE A 79 7.58 5.72 8.25
CA ILE A 79 6.93 6.56 7.24
C ILE A 79 5.41 6.66 7.43
N HIS A 80 4.76 5.63 7.97
CA HIS A 80 3.31 5.70 8.21
C HIS A 80 2.98 6.63 9.38
N THR A 81 3.82 6.69 10.40
CA THR A 81 3.69 7.67 11.49
C THR A 81 4.04 9.08 11.00
N ALA A 82 5.04 9.25 10.15
CA ALA A 82 5.34 10.54 9.53
C ALA A 82 4.16 11.04 8.67
N ASN A 83 3.59 10.20 7.82
CA ASN A 83 2.42 10.51 7.01
C ASN A 83 1.17 10.77 7.88
N GLN A 84 1.00 10.06 9.00
CA GLN A 84 -0.07 10.30 9.97
C GLN A 84 -0.04 11.73 10.50
N LYS A 85 1.13 12.18 10.94
CA LYS A 85 1.34 13.54 11.44
C LYS A 85 1.11 14.57 10.33
N ALA A 86 1.66 14.34 9.14
CA ALA A 86 1.52 15.24 8.00
C ALA A 86 0.06 15.42 7.57
N ALA A 87 -0.73 14.36 7.55
CA ALA A 87 -2.14 14.37 7.17
C ALA A 87 -3.09 14.74 8.33
N GLY A 88 -2.60 14.81 9.58
CA GLY A 88 -3.41 15.05 10.78
C GLY A 88 -4.40 13.93 11.09
N LEU A 89 -3.98 12.68 10.89
CA LEU A 89 -4.81 11.50 11.10
C LEU A 89 -4.70 10.97 12.53
N SER A 90 -5.76 10.30 13.00
CA SER A 90 -5.86 9.83 14.38
C SER A 90 -5.00 8.60 14.62
N THR A 91 -4.88 7.70 13.65
CA THR A 91 -4.18 6.44 13.80
C THR A 91 -3.21 6.16 12.66
N ARG A 92 -2.18 5.36 12.96
CA ARG A 92 -1.22 4.87 11.97
C ARG A 92 -1.88 3.99 10.90
N ASP A 93 -2.91 3.23 11.27
CA ASP A 93 -3.65 2.38 10.32
C ASP A 93 -4.49 3.20 9.34
N GLU A 94 -5.07 4.32 9.80
CA GLU A 94 -5.71 5.29 8.91
C GLU A 94 -4.70 5.88 7.93
N SER A 95 -3.52 6.25 8.42
CA SER A 95 -2.44 6.79 7.58
C SER A 95 -2.01 5.79 6.51
N LYS A 96 -1.84 4.51 6.88
CA LYS A 96 -1.50 3.47 5.92
C LYS A 96 -2.56 3.35 4.81
N ARG A 97 -3.83 3.30 5.17
CA ARG A 97 -4.93 3.24 4.20
C ARG A 97 -5.04 4.51 3.36
N PHE A 98 -4.88 5.67 4.00
CA PHE A 98 -4.90 6.98 3.35
C PHE A 98 -3.82 7.10 2.27
N ILE A 99 -2.55 6.82 2.61
CA ILE A 99 -1.44 7.08 1.67
C ILE A 99 -1.54 6.19 0.42
N TYR A 100 -1.92 4.93 0.57
CA TYR A 100 -2.14 4.08 -0.59
C TYR A 100 -3.34 4.53 -1.42
N ALA A 101 -4.47 4.85 -0.80
CA ALA A 101 -5.61 5.40 -1.53
C ALA A 101 -5.26 6.68 -2.27
N TYR A 102 -4.46 7.56 -1.65
CA TYR A 102 -3.98 8.80 -2.25
C TYR A 102 -3.09 8.54 -3.48
N LEU A 103 -2.10 7.65 -3.36
CA LEU A 103 -1.18 7.30 -4.44
C LEU A 103 -1.89 6.68 -5.64
N TYR A 104 -2.92 5.88 -5.40
CA TYR A 104 -3.76 5.29 -6.45
C TYR A 104 -4.87 6.24 -6.97
N GLY A 105 -4.77 7.53 -6.72
CA GLY A 105 -5.69 8.54 -7.25
C GLY A 105 -7.04 8.61 -6.56
N GLY A 106 -7.13 8.15 -5.31
CA GLY A 106 -8.35 8.17 -4.51
C GLY A 106 -8.97 9.57 -4.42
N GLY A 107 -10.24 9.68 -4.80
CA GLY A 107 -10.99 10.93 -4.70
C GLY A 107 -11.29 11.31 -3.24
N ASP A 108 -11.69 12.55 -3.03
CA ASP A 108 -11.97 13.10 -1.70
C ASP A 108 -13.03 12.30 -0.92
N ASP A 109 -14.02 11.75 -1.62
CA ASP A 109 -15.07 10.94 -0.98
C ASP A 109 -14.51 9.61 -0.44
N LEU A 110 -13.68 8.92 -1.23
CA LEU A 110 -13.03 7.67 -0.80
C LEU A 110 -12.11 7.91 0.41
N ILE A 111 -11.26 8.93 0.34
CA ILE A 111 -10.36 9.29 1.43
C ILE A 111 -11.13 9.67 2.69
N GLY A 112 -12.20 10.46 2.53
CA GLY A 112 -13.07 10.80 3.65
C GLY A 112 -13.67 9.56 4.32
N LYS A 113 -14.18 8.61 3.54
CA LYS A 113 -14.74 7.35 4.06
C LYS A 113 -13.70 6.49 4.80
N ILE A 114 -12.48 6.40 4.26
CA ILE A 114 -11.37 5.68 4.90
C ILE A 114 -11.06 6.26 6.29
N CYS A 115 -11.19 7.58 6.45
CA CYS A 115 -10.87 8.32 7.68
C CYS A 115 -12.13 8.63 8.53
N GLY A 116 -13.20 7.88 8.35
CA GLY A 116 -14.39 7.96 9.20
C GLY A 116 -15.31 9.16 8.95
N GLY A 117 -15.22 9.80 7.77
CA GLY A 117 -16.07 10.92 7.40
C GLY A 117 -16.48 10.92 5.93
N GLY A 118 -16.82 12.08 5.40
CA GLY A 118 -17.27 12.25 4.02
C GLY A 118 -16.31 13.12 3.20
N LYS A 119 -16.75 13.48 1.99
CA LYS A 119 -15.97 14.24 1.00
C LYS A 119 -15.27 15.48 1.55
N LYS A 120 -15.95 16.26 2.44
CA LYS A 120 -15.36 17.45 3.05
C LYS A 120 -14.13 17.13 3.90
N LEU A 121 -14.19 16.03 4.68
CA LEU A 121 -13.07 15.57 5.49
C LEU A 121 -11.92 15.09 4.59
N GLY A 122 -12.21 14.32 3.54
CA GLY A 122 -11.19 13.84 2.61
C GLY A 122 -10.46 14.99 1.92
N LYS A 123 -11.18 16.03 1.47
CA LYS A 123 -10.57 17.24 0.91
C LYS A 123 -9.66 17.94 1.92
N LYS A 124 -10.10 18.07 3.19
CA LYS A 124 -9.30 18.67 4.26
C LYS A 124 -8.00 17.89 4.50
N ILE A 125 -8.09 16.58 4.62
CA ILE A 125 -6.93 15.69 4.86
C ILE A 125 -5.92 15.79 3.71
N LYS A 126 -6.38 15.72 2.46
CA LYS A 126 -5.51 15.89 1.28
C LYS A 126 -4.80 17.23 1.27
N HIS A 127 -5.52 18.30 1.52
CA HIS A 127 -4.95 19.65 1.58
C HIS A 127 -3.90 19.75 2.69
N GLN A 128 -4.21 19.27 3.89
CA GLN A 128 -3.28 19.28 5.02
C GLN A 128 -2.02 18.47 4.71
N PHE A 129 -2.18 17.27 4.14
CA PHE A 129 -1.06 16.42 3.75
C PHE A 129 -0.14 17.12 2.75
N LEU A 130 -0.69 17.68 1.67
CA LEU A 130 0.08 18.41 0.66
C LEU A 130 0.78 19.66 1.24
N SER A 131 0.11 20.39 2.13
CA SER A 131 0.73 21.55 2.80
C SER A 131 1.93 21.18 3.67
N ASN A 132 1.90 19.99 4.27
CA ASN A 132 2.97 19.49 5.14
C ASN A 132 3.99 18.60 4.40
N THR A 133 3.79 18.39 3.10
CA THR A 133 4.67 17.60 2.25
C THR A 133 4.96 18.36 0.95
N PRO A 134 5.64 19.50 1.01
CA PRO A 134 5.79 20.42 -0.12
C PRO A 134 6.62 19.86 -1.28
N ALA A 135 7.37 18.79 -1.06
CA ALA A 135 8.11 18.10 -2.11
C ALA A 135 7.24 17.14 -2.96
N LEU A 136 5.98 16.91 -2.57
CA LEU A 136 5.03 16.09 -3.28
C LEU A 136 4.25 16.93 -4.30
#